data_03768077aab7052c859530cc20124c52
#
_entry.id   03768077aab7052c859530cc20124c52
#
_cell.length_a   1.000
_cell.length_b   1.000
_cell.length_c   1.000
_cell.angle_alpha   90.00
_cell.angle_beta   90.00
_cell.angle_gamma   90.00
#
_symmetry.space_group_name_H-M   'P 1'
#
loop_
_entity.id
_entity.type
_entity.pdbx_description
1 polymer ?
#
loop_
_entity_poly.entity_id
_entity_poly.type
_entity_poly.pdbx_seq_one_letter_code
_entity_poly.pdbx_strand_id
1 'polypeptide(L)'
;EEAASFASDDKDTRNNHGLMSFNGEDGRTSKFQMKDLPTEVAREVEKMEVGDVSNAFRMINEKGKTVVAIVKLKSRTPAHRATITEDFQVMKNLVLQKERADFLHQWVVNKIKTTYVRMKDRYKSCNFEYEGWVK
;
A
#
# COMPACT_ATOMS: atom_id res chain seq x y z
N GLU A 1 -20.62 -12.80 6.01
CA GLU A 1 -20.13 -12.70 4.63
C GLU A 1 -21.31 -12.68 3.64
N GLU A 2 -22.24 -13.63 3.71
CA GLU A 2 -23.45 -13.62 2.85
C GLU A 2 -24.32 -12.38 3.07
N ALA A 3 -24.58 -12.00 4.32
CA ALA A 3 -25.34 -10.80 4.65
C ALA A 3 -24.74 -9.51 4.01
N ALA A 4 -23.44 -9.40 3.91
CA ALA A 4 -22.79 -8.26 3.25
C ALA A 4 -23.10 -8.21 1.75
N SER A 5 -23.20 -9.37 1.09
CA SER A 5 -23.52 -9.43 -0.33
C SER A 5 -24.95 -8.98 -0.65
N PHE A 6 -25.89 -9.14 0.27
CA PHE A 6 -27.29 -8.79 0.07
C PHE A 6 -27.69 -7.44 0.67
N ALA A 7 -27.17 -7.12 1.86
CA ALA A 7 -27.63 -5.98 2.66
C ALA A 7 -26.68 -4.79 2.68
N SER A 8 -25.45 -4.91 2.16
CA SER A 8 -24.52 -3.78 2.14
C SER A 8 -24.84 -2.82 1.01
N ASP A 9 -24.91 -1.53 1.31
CA ASP A 9 -24.98 -0.44 0.33
C ASP A 9 -23.62 -0.11 -0.29
N ASP A 10 -22.54 -0.61 0.31
CA ASP A 10 -21.18 -0.40 -0.20
C ASP A 10 -20.93 -1.29 -1.41
N LYS A 11 -20.89 -0.66 -2.58
CA LYS A 11 -20.70 -1.34 -3.88
C LYS A 11 -19.29 -1.94 -4.02
N ASP A 12 -18.31 -1.38 -3.34
CA ASP A 12 -16.90 -1.78 -3.50
C ASP A 12 -16.62 -3.10 -2.77
N THR A 13 -17.27 -3.31 -1.63
CA THR A 13 -17.10 -4.55 -0.85
C THR A 13 -18.23 -5.54 -1.00
N ARG A 14 -19.46 -5.11 -1.38
CA ARG A 14 -20.63 -5.99 -1.53
C ARG A 14 -20.37 -7.19 -2.43
N ASN A 15 -19.76 -6.95 -3.60
CA ASN A 15 -19.47 -7.99 -4.60
C ASN A 15 -18.31 -8.90 -4.18
N ASN A 16 -17.61 -8.57 -3.10
CA ASN A 16 -16.51 -9.31 -2.52
C ASN A 16 -16.85 -9.83 -1.11
N HIS A 17 -18.12 -10.17 -0.88
CA HIS A 17 -18.64 -10.69 0.39
C HIS A 17 -18.30 -9.82 1.62
N GLY A 18 -18.18 -8.51 1.42
CA GLY A 18 -17.82 -7.55 2.45
C GLY A 18 -16.31 -7.44 2.75
N LEU A 19 -15.46 -8.11 1.97
CA LEU A 19 -14.02 -8.07 2.19
C LEU A 19 -13.45 -6.71 1.76
N MET A 20 -12.96 -5.94 2.70
CA MET A 20 -12.23 -4.71 2.43
C MET A 20 -10.88 -5.02 1.76
N SER A 21 -10.51 -4.20 0.80
CA SER A 21 -9.22 -4.29 0.13
C SER A 21 -8.75 -2.92 -0.33
N PHE A 22 -7.44 -2.73 -0.40
CA PHE A 22 -6.83 -1.50 -0.91
C PHE A 22 -5.65 -1.85 -1.84
N ASN A 23 -5.23 -0.88 -2.62
CA ASN A 23 -4.05 -1.02 -3.45
C ASN A 23 -2.82 -0.67 -2.63
N GLY A 24 -2.12 -1.68 -2.14
CA GLY A 24 -0.81 -1.54 -1.52
C GLY A 24 0.32 -1.49 -2.56
N GLU A 25 1.54 -1.37 -2.09
CA GLU A 25 2.74 -1.33 -2.96
C GLU A 25 2.90 -2.60 -3.80
N ASP A 26 2.48 -3.75 -3.28
CA ASP A 26 2.58 -5.07 -3.92
C ASP A 26 1.32 -5.49 -4.68
N GLY A 27 0.36 -4.58 -4.85
CA GLY A 27 -0.93 -4.84 -5.48
C GLY A 27 -2.11 -4.82 -4.51
N ARG A 28 -3.25 -5.35 -4.96
CA ARG A 28 -4.47 -5.35 -4.14
C ARG A 28 -4.36 -6.33 -2.97
N THR A 29 -4.54 -5.83 -1.76
CA THR A 29 -4.47 -6.61 -0.51
C THR A 29 -5.66 -6.35 0.39
N SER A 30 -6.02 -7.34 1.20
CA SER A 30 -7.03 -7.23 2.27
C SER A 30 -6.40 -7.23 3.67
N LYS A 31 -5.06 -7.16 3.76
CA LYS A 31 -4.33 -7.05 5.00
C LYS A 31 -3.99 -5.59 5.26
N PHE A 32 -4.58 -5.02 6.29
CA PHE A 32 -4.39 -3.62 6.69
C PHE A 32 -3.47 -3.52 7.90
N GLN A 33 -2.62 -2.52 7.91
CA GLN A 33 -2.03 -2.05 9.17
C GLN A 33 -3.05 -1.15 9.88
N MET A 34 -2.99 -1.07 11.20
CA MET A 34 -3.94 -0.25 11.97
C MET A 34 -3.96 1.21 11.53
N LYS A 35 -2.82 1.75 11.07
CA LYS A 35 -2.70 3.12 10.54
C LYS A 35 -3.41 3.35 9.20
N ASP A 36 -3.64 2.28 8.43
CA ASP A 36 -4.24 2.35 7.09
C ASP A 36 -5.77 2.20 7.15
N LEU A 37 -6.31 1.88 8.33
CA LEU A 37 -7.74 1.79 8.55
C LEU A 37 -8.34 3.18 8.86
N PRO A 38 -9.59 3.46 8.43
CA PRO A 38 -10.33 4.61 8.93
C PRO A 38 -10.35 4.61 10.47
N THR A 39 -10.22 5.77 11.08
CA THR A 39 -10.05 5.90 12.54
C THR A 39 -11.16 5.21 13.34
N GLU A 40 -12.40 5.31 12.87
CA GLU A 40 -13.56 4.69 13.52
C GLU A 40 -13.49 3.15 13.43
N VAL A 41 -13.10 2.63 12.28
CA VAL A 41 -12.92 1.18 12.07
C VAL A 41 -11.76 0.66 12.93
N ALA A 42 -10.62 1.36 12.94
CA ALA A 42 -9.46 0.98 13.74
C ALA A 42 -9.81 0.89 15.24
N ARG A 43 -10.57 1.86 15.76
CA ARG A 43 -11.02 1.88 17.17
C ARG A 43 -11.91 0.71 17.53
N GLU A 44 -12.81 0.28 16.63
CA GLU A 44 -13.65 -0.90 16.87
C GLU A 44 -12.84 -2.19 16.75
N VAL A 45 -12.02 -2.32 15.70
CA VAL A 45 -11.18 -3.50 15.49
C VAL A 45 -10.18 -3.72 16.63
N GLU A 46 -9.67 -2.66 17.26
CA GLU A 46 -8.73 -2.76 18.39
C GLU A 46 -9.30 -3.56 19.57
N LYS A 47 -10.62 -3.44 19.79
CA LYS A 47 -11.34 -4.10 20.91
C LYS A 47 -11.83 -5.52 20.59
N MET A 48 -11.75 -5.92 19.31
CA MET A 48 -12.32 -7.18 18.82
C MET A 48 -11.31 -8.31 18.86
N GLU A 49 -11.80 -9.51 19.07
CA GLU A 49 -11.05 -10.75 18.85
C GLU A 49 -11.28 -11.28 17.43
N VAL A 50 -10.40 -12.20 16.99
CA VAL A 50 -10.55 -12.82 15.66
C VAL A 50 -11.85 -13.64 15.60
N GLY A 51 -12.66 -13.31 14.61
CA GLY A 51 -13.98 -13.91 14.42
C GLY A 51 -15.15 -13.03 14.88
N ASP A 52 -14.88 -12.02 15.71
CA ASP A 52 -15.90 -11.11 16.22
C ASP A 52 -16.53 -10.24 15.13
N VAL A 53 -17.77 -9.84 15.41
CA VAL A 53 -18.53 -8.86 14.63
C VAL A 53 -18.83 -7.67 15.53
N SER A 54 -18.51 -6.46 15.08
CA SER A 54 -18.77 -5.24 15.84
C SER A 54 -20.26 -4.94 15.95
N ASN A 55 -20.61 -4.09 16.92
CA ASN A 55 -21.87 -3.37 16.89
C ASN A 55 -21.90 -2.40 15.72
N ALA A 56 -23.08 -1.93 15.35
CA ALA A 56 -23.24 -0.88 14.35
C ALA A 56 -22.67 0.43 14.86
N PHE A 57 -21.77 1.05 14.11
CA PHE A 57 -21.18 2.34 14.44
C PHE A 57 -21.24 3.31 13.25
N ARG A 58 -21.13 4.59 13.54
CA ARG A 58 -21.11 5.64 12.50
C ARG A 58 -19.68 5.92 12.08
N MET A 59 -19.48 6.09 10.78
CA MET A 59 -18.22 6.51 10.19
C MET A 59 -18.45 7.43 9.00
N ILE A 60 -17.41 8.11 8.55
CA ILE A 60 -17.44 8.89 7.32
C ILE A 60 -16.76 8.04 6.23
N ASN A 61 -17.44 7.81 5.12
CA ASN A 61 -16.89 7.10 4.00
C ASN A 61 -15.95 8.00 3.17
N GLU A 62 -15.23 7.42 2.21
CA GLU A 62 -14.31 8.15 1.31
C GLU A 62 -14.97 9.28 0.51
N LYS A 63 -16.29 9.23 0.36
CA LYS A 63 -17.10 10.26 -0.31
C LYS A 63 -17.58 11.37 0.63
N GLY A 64 -17.11 11.38 1.89
CA GLY A 64 -17.49 12.38 2.91
C GLY A 64 -18.90 12.21 3.46
N LYS A 65 -19.56 11.07 3.23
CA LYS A 65 -20.92 10.81 3.74
C LYS A 65 -20.85 10.02 5.04
N THR A 66 -21.72 10.39 5.99
CA THR A 66 -21.93 9.59 7.19
C THR A 66 -22.68 8.31 6.85
N VAL A 67 -22.10 7.20 7.19
CA VAL A 67 -22.65 5.85 6.99
C VAL A 67 -22.64 5.09 8.30
N VAL A 68 -23.46 4.05 8.38
CA VAL A 68 -23.43 3.09 9.48
C VAL A 68 -22.70 1.84 8.99
N ALA A 69 -21.70 1.41 9.74
CA ALA A 69 -20.89 0.25 9.40
C ALA A 69 -20.96 -0.82 10.47
N ILE A 70 -20.81 -2.06 10.05
CA ILE A 70 -20.57 -3.24 10.87
C ILE A 70 -19.35 -3.93 10.29
N VAL A 71 -18.37 -4.25 11.11
CA VAL A 71 -17.13 -4.90 10.68
C VAL A 71 -16.97 -6.26 11.34
N LYS A 72 -16.36 -7.20 10.63
CA LYS A 72 -15.94 -8.48 11.15
C LYS A 72 -14.43 -8.60 11.06
N LEU A 73 -13.77 -8.93 12.17
CA LEU A 73 -12.34 -9.21 12.19
C LEU A 73 -12.08 -10.64 11.75
N LYS A 74 -11.55 -10.82 10.55
CA LYS A 74 -11.31 -12.13 9.95
C LYS A 74 -10.02 -12.78 10.45
N SER A 75 -8.96 -11.97 10.58
CA SER A 75 -7.67 -12.44 11.07
C SER A 75 -6.88 -11.28 11.67
N ARG A 76 -5.97 -11.58 12.56
CA ARG A 76 -5.01 -10.63 13.14
C ARG A 76 -3.62 -11.27 13.14
N THR A 77 -2.66 -10.61 12.54
CA THR A 77 -1.26 -11.02 12.59
C THR A 77 -0.57 -10.17 13.66
N PRO A 78 -0.07 -10.76 14.73
CA PRO A 78 0.70 -10.01 15.73
C PRO A 78 1.98 -9.46 15.10
N ALA A 79 2.51 -8.38 15.67
CA ALA A 79 3.81 -7.88 15.27
C ALA A 79 4.87 -8.97 15.49
N HIS A 80 5.61 -9.30 14.46
CA HIS A 80 6.66 -10.32 14.49
C HIS A 80 7.87 -9.85 13.70
N ARG A 81 9.00 -10.50 13.95
CA ARG A 81 10.20 -10.30 13.16
C ARG A 81 10.04 -11.02 11.83
N ALA A 82 10.30 -10.33 10.72
CA ALA A 82 10.14 -10.91 9.39
C ALA A 82 10.95 -12.22 9.26
N THR A 83 10.28 -13.25 8.74
CA THR A 83 10.87 -14.57 8.50
C THR A 83 10.73 -14.94 7.03
N ILE A 84 11.68 -15.74 6.52
CA ILE A 84 11.63 -16.21 5.13
C ILE A 84 10.38 -17.05 4.87
N THR A 85 9.89 -17.77 5.88
CA THR A 85 8.75 -18.67 5.73
C THR A 85 7.43 -17.93 5.60
N GLU A 86 7.24 -16.86 6.38
CA GLU A 86 5.98 -16.13 6.46
C GLU A 86 5.94 -14.89 5.57
N ASP A 87 7.11 -14.22 5.39
CA ASP A 87 7.20 -12.94 4.72
C ASP A 87 7.99 -13.01 3.40
N PHE A 88 8.22 -14.20 2.86
CA PHE A 88 9.04 -14.40 1.66
C PHE A 88 8.68 -13.45 0.52
N GLN A 89 7.39 -13.26 0.25
CA GLN A 89 6.96 -12.43 -0.88
C GLN A 89 7.29 -10.94 -0.65
N VAL A 90 7.10 -10.46 0.57
CA VAL A 90 7.44 -9.07 0.94
C VAL A 90 8.95 -8.85 0.86
N MET A 91 9.73 -9.77 1.44
CA MET A 91 11.20 -9.71 1.40
C MET A 91 11.73 -9.78 -0.04
N LYS A 92 11.18 -10.69 -0.86
CA LYS A 92 11.53 -10.80 -2.28
C LYS A 92 11.26 -9.49 -3.02
N ASN A 93 10.11 -8.87 -2.80
CA ASN A 93 9.74 -7.63 -3.48
C ASN A 93 10.67 -6.47 -3.07
N LEU A 94 11.01 -6.35 -1.79
CA LEU A 94 11.97 -5.35 -1.30
C LEU A 94 13.34 -5.51 -1.95
N VAL A 95 13.86 -6.74 -2.03
CA VAL A 95 15.13 -7.02 -2.69
C VAL A 95 15.05 -6.70 -4.18
N LEU A 96 13.98 -7.11 -4.86
CA LEU A 96 13.78 -6.82 -6.28
C LEU A 96 13.70 -5.33 -6.57
N GLN A 97 13.01 -4.55 -5.74
CA GLN A 97 12.94 -3.09 -5.89
C GLN A 97 14.32 -2.46 -5.76
N LYS A 98 15.10 -2.88 -4.76
CA LYS A 98 16.47 -2.40 -4.58
C LYS A 98 17.35 -2.75 -5.77
N GLU A 99 17.38 -3.99 -6.19
CA GLU A 99 18.19 -4.46 -7.33
C GLU A 99 17.81 -3.73 -8.63
N ARG A 100 16.51 -3.48 -8.85
CA ARG A 100 16.04 -2.70 -10.00
C ARG A 100 16.51 -1.24 -9.95
N ALA A 101 16.45 -0.62 -8.78
CA ALA A 101 16.91 0.75 -8.59
C ALA A 101 18.42 0.86 -8.83
N ASP A 102 19.21 -0.06 -8.26
CA ASP A 102 20.66 -0.12 -8.42
C ASP A 102 21.05 -0.37 -9.89
N PHE A 103 20.37 -1.29 -10.56
CA PHE A 103 20.58 -1.56 -11.98
C PHE A 103 20.25 -0.34 -12.85
N LEU A 104 19.11 0.31 -12.60
CA LEU A 104 18.71 1.52 -13.32
C LEU A 104 19.73 2.63 -13.12
N HIS A 105 20.18 2.84 -11.90
CA HIS A 105 21.20 3.82 -11.59
C HIS A 105 22.48 3.56 -12.38
N GLN A 106 23.01 2.35 -12.35
CA GLN A 106 24.20 1.97 -13.09
C GLN A 106 24.02 2.13 -14.61
N TRP A 107 22.85 1.74 -15.12
CA TRP A 107 22.53 1.88 -16.54
C TRP A 107 22.53 3.35 -16.96
N VAL A 108 21.87 4.24 -16.17
CA VAL A 108 21.84 5.69 -16.44
C VAL A 108 23.25 6.27 -16.43
N VAL A 109 24.05 5.98 -15.41
CA VAL A 109 25.44 6.47 -15.30
C VAL A 109 26.28 6.01 -16.51
N ASN A 110 26.13 4.78 -16.95
CA ASN A 110 26.84 4.28 -18.13
C ASN A 110 26.33 4.94 -19.42
N LYS A 111 25.03 5.19 -19.55
CA LYS A 111 24.46 5.91 -20.70
C LYS A 111 24.92 7.34 -20.79
N ILE A 112 25.00 8.06 -19.67
CA ILE A 112 25.53 9.43 -19.62
C ILE A 112 26.95 9.50 -20.20
N LYS A 113 27.80 8.53 -19.89
CA LYS A 113 29.20 8.47 -20.41
C LYS A 113 29.25 8.32 -21.93
N THR A 114 28.32 7.56 -22.52
CA THR A 114 28.32 7.22 -23.94
C THR A 114 27.39 8.08 -24.79
N THR A 115 26.51 8.85 -24.16
CA THR A 115 25.55 9.70 -24.86
C THR A 115 26.09 11.11 -25.04
N TYR A 116 25.97 11.65 -26.25
CA TYR A 116 26.27 13.07 -26.50
C TYR A 116 25.12 13.93 -25.99
N VAL A 117 25.41 14.80 -25.03
CA VAL A 117 24.47 15.79 -24.49
C VAL A 117 25.05 17.18 -24.64
N ARG A 118 24.30 18.07 -25.27
CA ARG A 118 24.63 19.51 -25.34
C ARG A 118 23.76 20.27 -24.37
N MET A 119 24.38 20.84 -23.34
CA MET A 119 23.70 21.63 -22.33
C MET A 119 24.00 23.13 -22.51
N LYS A 120 22.96 23.96 -22.36
CA LYS A 120 23.17 25.44 -22.35
C LYS A 120 23.83 25.83 -21.04
N ASP A 121 24.71 26.82 -21.09
CA ASP A 121 25.56 27.22 -19.95
C ASP A 121 24.76 27.56 -18.69
N ARG A 122 23.59 28.19 -18.84
CA ARG A 122 22.70 28.51 -17.72
C ARG A 122 22.22 27.32 -16.89
N TYR A 123 22.30 26.08 -17.41
CA TYR A 123 21.88 24.89 -16.75
C TYR A 123 23.00 23.99 -16.24
N LYS A 124 24.26 24.34 -16.56
CA LYS A 124 25.42 23.53 -16.16
C LYS A 124 25.66 23.54 -14.65
N SER A 125 25.16 24.54 -13.93
CA SER A 125 25.29 24.70 -12.49
C SER A 125 24.10 24.07 -11.72
N CYS A 126 23.15 23.43 -12.42
CA CYS A 126 22.02 22.76 -11.75
C CYS A 126 22.50 21.51 -11.01
N ASN A 127 21.81 21.20 -9.91
CA ASN A 127 22.02 19.95 -9.19
C ASN A 127 21.25 18.84 -9.92
N PHE A 128 21.96 17.87 -10.47
CA PHE A 128 21.39 16.74 -11.18
C PHE A 128 21.36 15.51 -10.28
N GLU A 129 20.32 14.71 -10.39
CA GLU A 129 20.18 13.43 -9.68
C GLU A 129 21.34 12.47 -10.01
N TYR A 130 21.82 12.51 -11.27
CA TYR A 130 22.95 11.70 -11.73
C TYR A 130 24.09 12.61 -12.15
N GLU A 131 25.29 12.29 -11.69
CA GLU A 131 26.50 13.05 -12.07
C GLU A 131 26.95 12.72 -13.51
N GLY A 132 27.71 13.66 -14.11
CA GLY A 132 28.35 13.45 -15.42
C GLY A 132 27.57 13.97 -16.63
N TRP A 133 26.47 14.68 -16.44
CA TRP A 133 25.75 15.34 -17.54
C TRP A 133 26.53 16.53 -18.12
N VAL A 134 27.33 17.21 -17.31
CA VAL A 134 28.17 18.32 -17.73
C VAL A 134 29.53 17.75 -18.06
N LYS A 135 29.91 17.83 -19.34
CA LYS A 135 31.23 17.42 -19.89
C LYS A 135 32.04 18.65 -20.23
#